data_504deff457eef8a77ddedda6a52e2ac6
#
_entry.id   504deff457eef8a77ddedda6a52e2ac6
#
_cell.length_a   1.000
_cell.length_b   1.000
_cell.length_c   1.000
_cell.angle_alpha   90.00
_cell.angle_beta   90.00
_cell.angle_gamma   90.00
#
_symmetry.space_group_name_H-M   'P 1'
#
loop_
_entity.id
_entity.type
_entity.pdbx_description
1 polymer ?
#
loop_
_entity_poly.entity_id
_entity_poly.type
_entity_poly.pdbx_seq_one_letter_code
_entity_poly.pdbx_strand_id
1 'polypeptide(L)'
;MTTANTAISALVVMGVSGCGKSAVGAEIARNSGGXRLIEGDAFHPPANIEKMSAGTPLNDDDRAGWLTRLGEEMAAALANGEHPVLTCSSLKLIYRQRLRDAVPGLGFVFLELTKELAAERCSHRPGHFMPASLVDSQFATLEPPYGEPXLTLIVDASQPIDVIGEQAAAWWKDSHA
;
A
#
# COMPACT_ATOMS: atom_id res chain seq x y z
N MET A 1 -14.13 2.69 30.70
CA MET A 1 -13.94 1.96 29.52
C MET A 1 -12.75 2.46 28.76
N THR A 2 -11.88 1.63 28.57
CA THR A 2 -10.68 1.98 27.90
C THR A 2 -10.90 1.98 26.43
N THR A 3 -10.66 3.04 25.86
CA THR A 3 -10.52 3.03 24.44
C THR A 3 -9.40 2.09 24.16
N ALA A 4 -9.71 1.08 23.50
CA ALA A 4 -8.69 0.19 23.08
C ALA A 4 -7.66 1.02 22.37
N ASN A 5 -6.55 1.15 22.97
CA ASN A 5 -5.43 1.76 22.31
C ASN A 5 -4.97 0.76 21.27
N THR A 6 -5.54 0.88 20.08
CA THR A 6 -5.25 -0.08 19.05
C THR A 6 -3.90 0.22 18.45
N ALA A 7 -2.89 -0.44 18.96
CA ALA A 7 -1.57 -0.33 18.39
C ALA A 7 -1.58 -0.94 16.99
N ILE A 8 -0.97 -0.25 16.06
CA ILE A 8 -0.89 -0.73 14.70
C ILE A 8 0.10 -1.88 14.63
N SER A 9 -0.33 -3.03 14.15
CA SER A 9 0.51 -4.22 14.09
C SER A 9 1.37 -4.26 12.84
N ALA A 10 0.87 -3.70 11.74
CA ALA A 10 1.53 -3.74 10.44
C ALA A 10 0.97 -2.61 9.60
N LEU A 11 1.69 -2.23 8.55
CA LEU A 11 1.28 -1.14 7.67
C LEU A 11 1.09 -1.60 6.24
N VAL A 12 0.13 -0.98 5.55
CA VAL A 12 0.03 -1.04 4.11
C VAL A 12 0.29 0.37 3.57
N VAL A 13 1.26 0.48 2.67
CA VAL A 13 1.49 1.73 1.95
C VAL A 13 0.71 1.63 0.65
N MET A 14 -0.32 2.44 0.50
CA MET A 14 -1.26 2.31 -0.60
C MET A 14 -1.27 3.55 -1.50
N GLY A 15 -1.76 3.36 -2.69
CA GLY A 15 -1.89 4.45 -3.64
C GLY A 15 -1.74 3.96 -5.06
N VAL A 16 -1.90 4.90 -5.99
CA VAL A 16 -1.81 4.59 -7.41
C VAL A 16 -0.36 4.39 -7.84
N SER A 17 -0.17 3.85 -9.04
CA SER A 17 1.17 3.74 -9.61
C SER A 17 1.81 5.12 -9.72
N GLY A 18 3.11 5.19 -9.50
CA GLY A 18 3.85 6.44 -9.57
C GLY A 18 3.85 7.24 -8.29
N CYS A 19 3.14 6.80 -7.26
CA CYS A 19 3.09 7.56 -6.01
C CYS A 19 4.26 7.29 -5.08
N GLY A 20 5.10 6.29 -5.38
CA GLY A 20 6.30 6.04 -4.60
C GLY A 20 6.15 5.01 -3.50
N LYS A 21 5.19 4.09 -3.64
CA LYS A 21 4.94 3.09 -2.60
C LYS A 21 6.17 2.31 -2.17
N SER A 22 6.93 1.81 -3.14
CA SER A 22 8.10 0.98 -2.82
C SER A 22 9.15 1.77 -2.07
N ALA A 23 9.43 2.98 -2.53
CA ALA A 23 10.44 3.82 -1.89
C ALA A 23 10.00 4.23 -0.49
N VAL A 24 8.73 4.60 -0.34
CA VAL A 24 8.21 4.97 0.98
C VAL A 24 8.21 3.77 1.91
N GLY A 25 7.78 2.61 1.39
CA GLY A 25 7.78 1.39 2.21
C GLY A 25 9.17 1.06 2.73
N ALA A 26 10.19 1.20 1.88
CA ALA A 26 11.56 0.94 2.30
C ALA A 26 12.01 1.95 3.37
N GLU A 27 11.64 3.22 3.22
CA GLU A 27 11.99 4.23 4.21
C GLU A 27 11.31 3.95 5.55
N ILE A 28 10.06 3.53 5.52
CA ILE A 28 9.36 3.21 6.77
C ILE A 28 10.04 2.03 7.45
N ALA A 29 10.35 0.99 6.70
CA ALA A 29 10.98 -0.19 7.25
C ALA A 29 12.34 0.16 7.86
N ARG A 30 13.12 1.00 7.18
CA ARG A 30 14.42 1.42 7.68
C ARG A 30 14.28 2.23 8.98
N ASN A 31 13.30 3.11 9.03
CA ASN A 31 13.11 3.98 10.21
C ASN A 31 12.43 3.27 11.37
N SER A 32 11.88 2.09 11.13
CA SER A 32 11.14 1.36 12.18
C SER A 32 11.93 0.20 12.77
N GLY A 33 13.24 0.18 12.54
CA GLY A 33 14.11 -0.83 13.13
C GLY A 33 13.99 -2.20 12.49
N GLY A 34 13.79 -2.23 11.21
CA GLY A 34 13.83 -3.48 10.48
C GLY A 34 12.51 -4.19 10.20
N UNK A 35 11.53 -3.50 10.02
CA UNK A 35 10.47 -4.04 9.70
C UNK A 35 10.69 -4.72 8.54
N ARG A 36 9.88 -5.58 8.22
CA ARG A 36 9.95 -6.40 7.03
C ARG A 36 9.16 -5.78 5.89
N LEU A 37 9.83 -5.47 4.81
CA LEU A 37 9.18 -4.92 3.62
C LEU A 37 8.65 -6.06 2.75
N ILE A 38 7.36 -6.01 2.42
CA ILE A 38 6.73 -6.96 1.50
C ILE A 38 6.22 -6.17 0.31
N GLU A 39 6.75 -6.46 -0.87
CA GLU A 39 6.31 -5.80 -2.09
C GLU A 39 5.13 -6.58 -2.66
N GLY A 40 3.96 -5.97 -2.60
CA GLY A 40 2.74 -6.64 -3.02
C GLY A 40 2.77 -7.09 -4.48
N ASP A 41 3.38 -6.30 -5.34
CA ASP A 41 3.41 -6.63 -6.76
C ASP A 41 4.19 -7.91 -7.05
N ALA A 42 5.08 -8.32 -6.15
CA ALA A 42 5.85 -9.55 -6.34
C ALA A 42 4.98 -10.80 -6.23
N PHE A 43 3.78 -10.67 -5.70
CA PHE A 43 2.90 -11.81 -5.45
C PHE A 43 1.76 -11.94 -6.44
N HIS A 44 1.75 -11.13 -7.50
CA HIS A 44 0.71 -11.27 -8.53
C HIS A 44 0.89 -12.60 -9.26
N PRO A 45 -0.21 -13.31 -9.50
CA PRO A 45 -0.10 -14.51 -10.36
C PRO A 45 0.26 -14.11 -11.79
N PRO A 46 0.82 -15.05 -12.56
CA PRO A 46 1.25 -14.72 -13.93
C PRO A 46 0.15 -14.15 -14.81
N ALA A 47 -1.09 -14.58 -14.65
CA ALA A 47 -2.20 -14.05 -15.44
C ALA A 47 -2.39 -12.56 -15.19
N ASN A 48 -2.21 -12.12 -13.94
CA ASN A 48 -2.31 -10.70 -13.62
C ASN A 48 -1.17 -9.91 -14.26
N ILE A 49 0.03 -10.47 -14.22
CA ILE A 49 1.18 -9.81 -14.83
C ILE A 49 0.97 -9.65 -16.33
N GLU A 50 0.43 -10.67 -16.97
CA GLU A 50 0.14 -10.61 -18.40
C GLU A 50 -0.84 -9.50 -18.72
N LYS A 51 -1.92 -9.41 -17.94
CA LYS A 51 -2.92 -8.37 -18.16
C LYS A 51 -2.31 -6.98 -18.01
N MET A 52 -1.54 -6.78 -16.95
CA MET A 52 -0.95 -5.46 -16.70
C MET A 52 0.04 -5.08 -17.80
N SER A 53 0.83 -6.04 -18.26
CA SER A 53 1.79 -5.78 -19.34
C SER A 53 1.09 -5.40 -20.64
N ALA A 54 -0.10 -5.94 -20.86
CA ALA A 54 -0.87 -5.64 -22.06
C ALA A 54 -1.70 -4.36 -21.94
N GLY A 55 -1.64 -3.69 -20.78
CA GLY A 55 -2.42 -2.48 -20.55
C GLY A 55 -3.86 -2.75 -20.15
N THR A 56 -4.18 -3.99 -19.77
CA THR A 56 -5.53 -4.37 -19.37
C THR A 56 -5.67 -4.23 -17.86
N PRO A 57 -6.66 -3.48 -17.38
CA PRO A 57 -6.84 -3.34 -15.93
C PRO A 57 -7.26 -4.66 -15.29
N LEU A 58 -6.83 -4.87 -14.05
CA LEU A 58 -7.28 -6.01 -13.28
C LEU A 58 -8.67 -5.74 -12.70
N ASN A 59 -9.51 -6.78 -12.73
CA ASN A 59 -10.83 -6.67 -12.10
C ASN A 59 -10.78 -7.26 -10.69
N ASP A 60 -11.93 -7.25 -10.01
CA ASP A 60 -12.00 -7.73 -8.63
C ASP A 60 -11.64 -9.21 -8.53
N ASP A 61 -12.08 -10.00 -9.51
CA ASP A 61 -11.76 -11.43 -9.51
C ASP A 61 -10.26 -11.68 -9.66
N ASP A 62 -9.62 -10.88 -10.52
CA ASP A 62 -8.17 -10.99 -10.71
C ASP A 62 -7.43 -10.72 -9.41
N ARG A 63 -7.95 -9.83 -8.59
CA ARG A 63 -7.28 -9.40 -7.38
C ARG A 63 -7.58 -10.26 -6.16
N ALA A 64 -8.67 -11.04 -6.19
CA ALA A 64 -9.12 -11.76 -4.99
C ALA A 64 -8.04 -12.69 -4.45
N GLY A 65 -7.49 -13.55 -5.29
CA GLY A 65 -6.46 -14.49 -4.87
C GLY A 65 -5.18 -13.79 -4.45
N TRP A 66 -4.83 -12.73 -5.16
CA TRP A 66 -3.66 -11.92 -4.85
C TRP A 66 -3.78 -11.32 -3.45
N LEU A 67 -4.93 -10.70 -3.14
CA LEU A 67 -5.13 -10.10 -1.83
C LEU A 67 -5.11 -11.14 -0.72
N THR A 68 -5.69 -12.31 -0.98
CA THR A 68 -5.61 -13.41 -0.02
C THR A 68 -4.17 -13.78 0.26
N ARG A 69 -3.36 -13.89 -0.79
CA ARG A 69 -1.94 -14.22 -0.64
C ARG A 69 -1.21 -13.15 0.17
N LEU A 70 -1.50 -11.88 -0.09
CA LEU A 70 -0.85 -10.79 0.65
C LEU A 70 -1.21 -10.84 2.13
N GLY A 71 -2.48 -11.11 2.44
CA GLY A 71 -2.89 -11.25 3.83
C GLY A 71 -2.17 -12.39 4.53
N GLU A 72 -2.01 -13.51 3.83
CA GLU A 72 -1.29 -14.66 4.37
C GLU A 72 0.18 -14.32 4.64
N GLU A 73 0.81 -13.60 3.71
CA GLU A 73 2.21 -13.22 3.89
C GLU A 73 2.40 -12.32 5.09
N MET A 74 1.49 -11.36 5.28
CA MET A 74 1.57 -10.46 6.42
C MET A 74 1.31 -11.20 7.73
N ALA A 75 0.32 -12.08 7.75
CA ALA A 75 0.01 -12.84 8.95
C ALA A 75 1.17 -13.75 9.34
N ALA A 76 1.83 -14.35 8.35
CA ALA A 76 2.99 -15.21 8.62
C ALA A 76 4.15 -14.39 9.20
N ALA A 77 4.37 -13.18 8.70
CA ALA A 77 5.41 -12.33 9.23
C ALA A 77 5.12 -11.96 10.69
N LEU A 78 3.87 -11.62 10.99
CA LEU A 78 3.51 -11.30 12.35
C LEU A 78 3.66 -12.49 13.28
N ALA A 79 3.32 -13.69 12.81
CA ALA A 79 3.49 -14.91 13.59
C ALA A 79 4.96 -15.19 13.91
N ASN A 80 5.87 -14.69 13.06
CA ASN A 80 7.30 -14.80 13.28
C ASN A 80 7.86 -13.67 14.15
N GLY A 81 7.01 -12.81 14.67
CA GLY A 81 7.46 -11.68 15.47
C GLY A 81 7.96 -10.50 14.67
N GLU A 82 7.71 -10.51 13.37
CA GLU A 82 8.09 -9.40 12.51
C GLU A 82 6.96 -8.40 12.41
N HIS A 83 7.29 -7.20 11.96
CA HIS A 83 6.29 -6.14 11.76
C HIS A 83 6.33 -5.73 10.30
N PRO A 84 5.45 -6.29 9.47
CA PRO A 84 5.56 -6.07 8.03
C PRO A 84 5.04 -4.71 7.58
N VAL A 85 5.69 -4.19 6.53
CA VAL A 85 5.23 -3.06 5.75
C VAL A 85 4.94 -3.60 4.35
N LEU A 86 3.68 -3.58 3.96
CA LEU A 86 3.26 -4.08 2.65
C LEU A 86 3.03 -2.92 1.70
N THR A 87 3.57 -3.02 0.50
CA THR A 87 3.21 -2.06 -0.55
C THR A 87 2.13 -2.70 -1.43
N CYS A 88 1.01 -2.02 -1.56
CA CYS A 88 -0.13 -2.57 -2.28
C CYS A 88 -1.06 -1.42 -2.66
N SER A 89 -1.49 -1.37 -3.91
CA SER A 89 -2.33 -0.27 -4.36
C SER A 89 -3.59 -0.10 -3.54
N SER A 90 -4.27 -1.19 -3.18
CA SER A 90 -5.43 -1.19 -2.26
C SER A 90 -6.47 -0.14 -2.65
N LEU A 91 -6.81 -0.09 -3.92
CA LEU A 91 -7.58 1.02 -4.47
C LEU A 91 -9.03 1.09 -3.99
N LYS A 92 -9.64 -0.04 -3.69
CA LYS A 92 -11.04 -0.08 -3.26
C LYS A 92 -11.15 -0.42 -1.79
N LEU A 93 -12.22 0.08 -1.18
CA LEU A 93 -12.50 -0.25 0.22
C LEU A 93 -12.59 -1.76 0.44
N ILE A 94 -13.21 -2.49 -0.48
CA ILE A 94 -13.33 -3.94 -0.30
C ILE A 94 -11.96 -4.63 -0.30
N TYR A 95 -11.00 -4.09 -1.05
CA TYR A 95 -9.65 -4.64 -1.03
C TYR A 95 -9.01 -4.41 0.34
N ARG A 96 -9.17 -3.20 0.88
CA ARG A 96 -8.62 -2.86 2.19
C ARG A 96 -9.28 -3.67 3.30
N GLN A 97 -10.60 -3.86 3.20
CA GLN A 97 -11.31 -4.66 4.19
C GLN A 97 -10.83 -6.12 4.19
N ARG A 98 -10.55 -6.65 3.01
CA ARG A 98 -10.03 -8.01 2.92
C ARG A 98 -8.70 -8.14 3.66
N LEU A 99 -7.83 -7.15 3.49
CA LEU A 99 -6.55 -7.16 4.22
C LEU A 99 -6.75 -6.95 5.71
N ARG A 100 -7.67 -6.07 6.10
CA ARG A 100 -7.96 -5.85 7.52
C ARG A 100 -8.50 -7.11 8.19
N ASP A 101 -9.31 -7.87 7.47
CA ASP A 101 -9.86 -9.11 8.03
C ASP A 101 -8.75 -10.13 8.28
N ALA A 102 -7.72 -10.13 7.47
CA ALA A 102 -6.61 -11.08 7.62
C ALA A 102 -5.61 -10.62 8.68
N VAL A 103 -5.50 -9.31 8.92
CA VAL A 103 -4.44 -8.75 9.76
C VAL A 103 -5.06 -7.75 10.74
N PRO A 104 -5.41 -8.20 11.94
CA PRO A 104 -5.94 -7.27 12.94
C PRO A 104 -4.94 -6.18 13.29
N GLY A 105 -5.43 -4.96 13.43
CA GLY A 105 -4.58 -3.82 13.77
C GLY A 105 -3.83 -3.25 12.58
N LEU A 106 -4.27 -3.56 11.36
CA LEU A 106 -3.59 -3.09 10.16
C LEU A 106 -3.81 -1.59 9.96
N GLY A 107 -2.71 -0.86 9.75
CA GLY A 107 -2.77 0.57 9.43
C GLY A 107 -2.50 0.79 7.96
N PHE A 108 -3.08 1.87 7.42
CA PHE A 108 -2.89 2.24 6.01
C PHE A 108 -2.28 3.62 5.91
N VAL A 109 -1.27 3.74 5.06
CA VAL A 109 -0.67 5.03 4.72
C VAL A 109 -1.02 5.30 3.26
N PHE A 110 -1.88 6.29 3.04
CA PHE A 110 -2.34 6.63 1.69
C PHE A 110 -1.46 7.73 1.12
N LEU A 111 -0.75 7.40 0.05
CA LEU A 111 0.10 8.36 -0.65
C LEU A 111 -0.77 9.09 -1.68
N GLU A 112 -1.22 10.28 -1.30
CA GLU A 112 -2.13 11.05 -2.12
C GLU A 112 -1.36 11.81 -3.20
N LEU A 113 -1.79 11.67 -4.43
CA LEU A 113 -1.05 12.21 -5.58
C LEU A 113 -2.05 12.62 -6.65
N THR A 114 -1.74 13.70 -7.37
CA THR A 114 -2.59 14.07 -8.50
C THR A 114 -2.35 13.11 -9.66
N LYS A 115 -3.38 13.00 -10.50
CA LYS A 115 -3.29 12.14 -11.68
C LYS A 115 -2.15 12.60 -12.60
N GLU A 116 -2.01 13.92 -12.74
CA GLU A 116 -0.97 14.48 -13.60
C GLU A 116 0.42 14.10 -13.13
N LEU A 117 0.67 14.21 -11.83
CA LEU A 117 1.98 13.89 -11.30
C LEU A 117 2.24 12.39 -11.35
N ALA A 118 1.21 11.58 -11.11
CA ALA A 118 1.36 10.12 -11.22
C ALA A 118 1.74 9.72 -12.63
N ALA A 119 1.06 10.30 -13.61
CA ALA A 119 1.36 9.99 -15.01
C ALA A 119 2.78 10.40 -15.38
N GLU A 120 3.20 11.57 -14.92
CA GLU A 120 4.55 12.04 -15.18
C GLU A 120 5.59 11.11 -14.58
N ARG A 121 5.39 10.69 -13.34
CA ARG A 121 6.34 9.81 -12.67
C ARG A 121 6.43 8.46 -13.35
N CYS A 122 5.30 7.90 -13.78
CA CYS A 122 5.30 6.62 -14.48
C CYS A 122 6.04 6.70 -15.80
N SER A 123 5.94 7.82 -16.51
CA SER A 123 6.57 7.97 -17.82
C SER A 123 8.09 8.10 -17.70
N HIS A 124 8.60 8.45 -16.51
CA HIS A 124 10.03 8.66 -16.31
C HIS A 124 10.72 7.54 -15.56
N ARG A 125 10.06 6.42 -15.31
CA ARG A 125 10.66 5.31 -14.55
C ARG A 125 11.22 4.26 -15.52
N PRO A 126 12.55 4.21 -15.67
CA PRO A 126 13.14 3.20 -16.55
C PRO A 126 12.87 1.80 -16.01
N GLY A 127 12.50 0.89 -16.88
CA GLY A 127 12.27 -0.49 -16.52
C GLY A 127 10.98 -0.74 -15.78
N HIS A 128 10.20 0.28 -15.51
CA HIS A 128 8.91 0.16 -14.83
C HIS A 128 7.84 0.78 -15.68
N PHE A 129 7.60 0.18 -16.81
CA PHE A 129 6.64 0.72 -17.75
C PHE A 129 5.21 0.44 -17.28
N MET A 130 4.40 1.48 -17.24
CA MET A 130 2.98 1.34 -17.06
C MET A 130 2.27 2.22 -18.06
N PRO A 131 1.45 1.66 -18.95
CA PRO A 131 0.73 2.47 -19.92
C PRO A 131 -0.15 3.52 -19.25
N ALA A 132 -0.29 4.66 -19.92
CA ALA A 132 -1.13 5.74 -19.39
C ALA A 132 -2.56 5.27 -19.14
N SER A 133 -3.05 4.33 -19.95
CA SER A 133 -4.39 3.80 -19.74
C SER A 133 -4.55 3.13 -18.39
N LEU A 134 -3.50 2.48 -17.89
CA LEU A 134 -3.58 1.86 -16.56
C LEU A 134 -3.54 2.91 -15.45
N VAL A 135 -2.79 4.00 -15.64
CA VAL A 135 -2.82 5.09 -14.67
C VAL A 135 -4.22 5.67 -14.57
N ASP A 136 -4.84 5.95 -15.73
CA ASP A 136 -6.23 6.45 -15.75
C ASP A 136 -7.17 5.47 -15.07
N SER A 137 -7.01 4.19 -15.35
CA SER A 137 -7.85 3.16 -14.77
C SER A 137 -7.72 3.12 -13.25
N GLN A 138 -6.51 3.30 -12.75
CA GLN A 138 -6.31 3.28 -11.31
C GLN A 138 -7.00 4.45 -10.61
N PHE A 139 -6.94 5.64 -11.21
CA PHE A 139 -7.65 6.78 -10.63
C PHE A 139 -9.15 6.61 -10.73
N ALA A 140 -9.65 6.00 -11.81
CA ALA A 140 -11.08 5.73 -11.92
C ALA A 140 -11.54 4.71 -10.89
N THR A 141 -10.67 3.77 -10.53
CA THR A 141 -11.00 2.71 -9.57
C THR A 141 -10.81 3.16 -8.13
N LEU A 142 -9.91 4.10 -7.89
CA LEU A 142 -9.52 4.51 -6.53
C LEU A 142 -10.72 5.02 -5.75
N GLU A 143 -10.92 4.43 -4.59
CA GLU A 143 -11.84 4.93 -3.58
C GLU A 143 -10.97 5.47 -2.45
N PRO A 144 -10.72 6.78 -2.41
CA PRO A 144 -9.81 7.31 -1.40
C PRO A 144 -10.28 6.99 0.01
N PRO A 145 -9.40 6.72 0.93
CA PRO A 145 -9.79 6.28 2.27
C PRO A 145 -10.19 7.43 3.19
N TYR A 146 -10.71 8.51 2.65
CA TYR A 146 -11.19 9.62 3.46
C TYR A 146 -12.37 9.16 4.30
N GLY A 147 -12.33 9.46 5.58
CA GLY A 147 -13.40 9.09 6.47
C GLY A 147 -13.41 7.63 6.90
N GLU A 148 -12.42 6.84 6.49
CA GLU A 148 -12.31 5.47 6.99
C GLU A 148 -11.79 5.50 8.42
N PRO A 149 -12.09 4.47 9.19
CA PRO A 149 -11.64 4.45 10.58
C PRO A 149 -10.14 4.54 10.71
N UNK A 150 -9.81 4.80 11.78
CA UNK A 150 -8.65 5.16 12.16
C UNK A 150 -7.52 4.48 11.61
N LEU A 151 -6.92 4.20 11.90
CA LEU A 151 -5.72 3.57 11.48
C LEU A 151 -5.40 3.90 10.02
N THR A 152 -5.67 5.16 9.63
CA THR A 152 -5.36 5.60 8.28
C THR A 152 -4.65 6.95 8.34
N LEU A 153 -3.49 7.03 7.72
CA LEU A 153 -2.73 8.27 7.59
C LEU A 153 -2.71 8.69 6.13
N ILE A 154 -3.10 9.93 5.86
CA ILE A 154 -3.08 10.46 4.50
C ILE A 154 -1.89 11.41 4.39
N VAL A 155 -1.00 11.16 3.44
CA VAL A 155 0.16 12.01 3.25
C VAL A 155 0.24 12.50 1.81
N ASP A 156 0.77 13.70 1.66
CA ASP A 156 1.00 14.30 0.35
C ASP A 156 2.22 13.65 -0.29
N ALA A 157 1.99 12.90 -1.35
CA ALA A 157 3.05 12.12 -1.99
C ALA A 157 3.97 12.96 -2.87
N SER A 158 3.71 14.27 -2.99
CA SER A 158 4.63 15.14 -3.69
C SER A 158 5.84 15.52 -2.83
N GLN A 159 5.78 15.25 -1.54
CA GLN A 159 6.89 15.54 -0.62
C GLN A 159 8.07 14.60 -0.88
N PRO A 160 9.28 14.96 -0.40
CA PRO A 160 10.41 14.03 -0.49
C PRO A 160 10.14 12.70 0.21
N ILE A 161 10.68 11.63 -0.35
CA ILE A 161 10.43 10.28 0.17
C ILE A 161 10.86 10.14 1.63
N ASP A 162 12.01 10.71 1.99
CA ASP A 162 12.47 10.59 3.36
C ASP A 162 11.55 11.30 4.34
N VAL A 163 10.96 12.41 3.94
CA VAL A 163 9.99 13.13 4.78
C VAL A 163 8.74 12.27 5.00
N ILE A 164 8.23 11.70 3.92
CA ILE A 164 7.04 10.84 4.00
C ILE A 164 7.32 9.63 4.89
N GLY A 165 8.48 9.01 4.70
CA GLY A 165 8.84 7.84 5.49
C GLY A 165 8.95 8.14 6.97
N GLU A 166 9.51 9.30 7.31
CA GLU A 166 9.62 9.72 8.71
C GLU A 166 8.25 9.97 9.31
N GLN A 167 7.37 10.63 8.57
CA GLN A 167 6.00 10.90 9.05
C GLN A 167 5.27 9.60 9.34
N ALA A 168 5.34 8.65 8.42
CA ALA A 168 4.63 7.39 8.59
C ALA A 168 5.22 6.55 9.73
N ALA A 169 6.55 6.52 9.85
CA ALA A 169 7.18 5.77 10.92
C ALA A 169 6.83 6.37 12.28
N ALA A 170 6.79 7.70 12.38
CA ALA A 170 6.41 8.36 13.62
C ALA A 170 4.95 8.05 13.99
N TRP A 171 4.07 8.08 12.99
CA TRP A 171 2.67 7.77 13.21
C TRP A 171 2.50 6.33 13.72
N TRP A 172 3.25 5.40 13.13
CA TRP A 172 3.21 4.00 13.55
C TRP A 172 3.68 3.88 15.00
N LYS A 173 4.81 4.50 15.31
CA LYS A 173 5.36 4.45 16.66
C LYS A 173 4.39 5.07 17.67
N ASP A 174 3.76 6.18 17.32
CA ASP A 174 2.84 6.85 18.22
C ASP A 174 1.62 6.00 18.52
N SER A 175 1.26 5.07 17.65
CA SER A 175 0.13 4.18 17.90
C SER A 175 0.41 3.24 19.06
N HIS A 176 1.67 3.07 19.43
CA HIS A 176 2.05 2.21 20.54
C HIS A 176 2.25 2.98 21.85
N ALA A 177 2.05 4.28 21.83
CA ALA A 177 2.28 5.11 23.03
C ALA A 177 1.19 4.93 24.07
#